data_15c5a3e78e2c9f2aee91124f61cdf9ea
#
_entry.id   15c5a3e78e2c9f2aee91124f61cdf9ea
#
_cell.length_a   1.000
_cell.length_b   1.000
_cell.length_c   1.000
_cell.angle_alpha   90.00
_cell.angle_beta   90.00
_cell.angle_gamma   90.00
#
_symmetry.space_group_name_H-M   'P 1'
#
loop_
_entity.id
_entity.type
_entity.pdbx_description
1 polymer ?
#
loop_
_entity_poly.entity_id
_entity_poly.type
_entity_poly.pdbx_seq_one_letter_code
_entity_poly.pdbx_strand_id
1 'polypeptide(L)'
;MALQAGIVGLPNVGKSTLFNAITSSHVEAANYPFATINPNSGIVEVNDERVDKLVSLFHPKKTVKATFEFTDIAGLVKGASKGEGLGNQFLGNIRQCDAICHVVRCFENSEIIHVDNTVDPRRDIETINLELIFADLETVVKRISKVETKAHTTKEKEAVKEFNVLSKIKKALDNELPARSVELDEDELLLAKSYNLLTLKPVIYVANVSEEDYASPSSCSYYQIVKEIADREHAECVPICANIEEELSSLPEQEKLEYLESLGVSSTGLDRLVHTSYRLLNLSTFFTVGEDEVRAWTFKNGMSAPQCAGTIHTDFEKGFIRAEVYSCSDIFEYKTEKALREAGKIRSEGKTYLVKDGDCMLIRFNV
;
A
#
# COMPACT_ATOMS: atom_id res chain seq x y z
N MET A 1 -10.97 8.44 0.00
CA MET A 1 -11.03 6.99 0.27
C MET A 1 -9.68 6.59 0.83
N ALA A 2 -9.65 5.74 1.86
CA ALA A 2 -8.40 5.17 2.34
C ALA A 2 -7.74 4.38 1.21
N LEU A 3 -6.41 4.48 1.09
CA LEU A 3 -5.64 3.70 0.11
C LEU A 3 -5.46 2.29 0.68
N GLN A 4 -5.65 1.27 -0.17
CA GLN A 4 -5.65 -0.12 0.26
C GLN A 4 -4.79 -1.01 -0.62
N ALA A 5 -4.15 -2.00 0.00
CA ALA A 5 -3.40 -3.04 -0.70
C ALA A 5 -4.14 -4.38 -0.64
N GLY A 6 -4.27 -5.04 -1.78
CA GLY A 6 -4.88 -6.37 -1.87
C GLY A 6 -3.86 -7.48 -1.65
N ILE A 7 -4.13 -8.38 -0.71
CA ILE A 7 -3.32 -9.56 -0.45
C ILE A 7 -3.73 -10.65 -1.43
N VAL A 8 -2.83 -11.03 -2.32
CA VAL A 8 -3.07 -12.08 -3.32
C VAL A 8 -2.00 -13.18 -3.22
N GLY A 9 -2.29 -14.34 -3.75
CA GLY A 9 -1.36 -15.47 -3.84
C GLY A 9 -2.11 -16.79 -4.01
N LEU A 10 -1.39 -17.85 -4.29
CA LEU A 10 -1.93 -19.21 -4.41
C LEU A 10 -2.52 -19.71 -3.08
N PRO A 11 -3.35 -20.75 -3.07
CA PRO A 11 -3.77 -21.40 -1.83
C PRO A 11 -2.56 -21.93 -1.04
N ASN A 12 -2.68 -21.93 0.30
CA ASN A 12 -1.69 -22.49 1.24
C ASN A 12 -0.29 -21.84 1.19
N VAL A 13 -0.19 -20.56 0.80
CA VAL A 13 1.06 -19.79 0.82
C VAL A 13 1.22 -18.94 2.09
N GLY A 14 0.24 -18.97 3.03
CA GLY A 14 0.24 -18.22 4.28
C GLY A 14 -0.56 -16.91 4.25
N LYS A 15 -1.40 -16.66 3.23
CA LYS A 15 -2.24 -15.44 3.14
C LYS A 15 -3.15 -15.27 4.34
N SER A 16 -3.90 -16.31 4.71
CA SER A 16 -4.87 -16.25 5.82
C SER A 16 -4.16 -16.05 7.16
N THR A 17 -3.00 -16.68 7.37
CA THR A 17 -2.18 -16.48 8.57
C THR A 17 -1.69 -15.04 8.65
N LEU A 18 -1.17 -14.49 7.56
CA LEU A 18 -0.77 -13.08 7.50
C LEU A 18 -1.96 -12.14 7.72
N PHE A 19 -3.11 -12.44 7.13
CA PHE A 19 -4.31 -11.63 7.32
C PHE A 19 -4.85 -11.70 8.75
N ASN A 20 -4.75 -12.87 9.41
CA ASN A 20 -5.06 -13.00 10.83
C ASN A 20 -4.14 -12.12 11.69
N ALA A 21 -2.83 -12.11 11.41
CA ALA A 21 -1.90 -11.23 12.10
C ALA A 21 -2.29 -9.75 11.94
N ILE A 22 -2.70 -9.35 10.74
CA ILE A 22 -3.18 -8.00 10.43
C ILE A 22 -4.45 -7.66 11.23
N THR A 23 -5.44 -8.56 11.25
CA THR A 23 -6.74 -8.32 11.91
C THR A 23 -6.68 -8.45 13.42
N SER A 24 -5.74 -9.22 13.94
CA SER A 24 -5.48 -9.36 15.38
C SER A 24 -4.73 -8.17 15.98
N SER A 25 -4.11 -7.34 15.13
CA SER A 25 -3.55 -6.06 15.53
C SER A 25 -4.70 -5.15 15.98
N HIS A 26 -4.87 -4.98 17.30
CA HIS A 26 -6.01 -4.26 17.89
C HIS A 26 -6.00 -2.77 17.53
N VAL A 27 -6.64 -2.42 16.43
CA VAL A 27 -6.96 -1.03 16.10
C VAL A 27 -8.32 -0.72 16.69
N GLU A 28 -8.38 0.18 17.69
CA GLU A 28 -9.66 0.60 18.26
C GLU A 28 -10.52 1.28 17.19
N ALA A 29 -11.54 0.59 16.69
CA ALA A 29 -12.47 1.10 15.68
C ALA A 29 -13.10 2.47 16.05
N ALA A 30 -13.20 2.77 17.34
CA ALA A 30 -13.68 4.05 17.85
C ALA A 30 -12.80 5.25 17.46
N ASN A 31 -11.54 5.03 17.14
CA ASN A 31 -10.60 6.09 16.72
C ASN A 31 -10.74 6.45 15.24
N TYR A 32 -11.48 5.65 14.46
CA TYR A 32 -11.60 5.77 12.99
C TYR A 32 -13.08 5.79 12.57
N PRO A 33 -13.81 6.88 12.82
CA PRO A 33 -15.28 6.96 12.66
C PRO A 33 -15.80 6.77 11.23
N PHE A 34 -14.90 6.72 10.23
CA PHE A 34 -15.24 6.52 8.81
C PHE A 34 -14.72 5.19 8.24
N ALA A 35 -14.09 4.33 9.06
CA ALA A 35 -13.67 3.01 8.63
C ALA A 35 -14.92 2.12 8.51
N THR A 36 -15.38 1.89 7.28
CA THR A 36 -16.37 0.85 7.01
C THR A 36 -15.67 -0.49 7.22
N ILE A 37 -15.99 -1.23 8.26
CA ILE A 37 -15.44 -2.56 8.49
C ILE A 37 -16.00 -3.48 7.41
N ASN A 38 -15.20 -3.69 6.36
CA ASN A 38 -15.48 -4.72 5.38
C ASN A 38 -14.98 -6.04 5.97
N PRO A 39 -15.76 -7.13 5.98
CA PRO A 39 -15.34 -8.39 6.61
C PRO A 39 -14.03 -8.98 6.06
N ASN A 40 -13.59 -8.51 4.89
CA ASN A 40 -12.36 -8.93 4.25
C ASN A 40 -11.26 -7.86 4.29
N SER A 41 -11.38 -6.82 5.13
CA SER A 41 -10.32 -5.82 5.29
C SER A 41 -9.79 -5.78 6.72
N GLY A 42 -8.47 -5.65 6.82
CA GLY A 42 -7.73 -5.47 8.07
C GLY A 42 -7.04 -4.12 8.08
N ILE A 43 -7.11 -3.42 9.20
CA ILE A 43 -6.49 -2.12 9.39
C ILE A 43 -5.29 -2.29 10.31
N VAL A 44 -4.13 -1.76 9.90
CA VAL A 44 -2.89 -1.78 10.67
C VAL A 44 -2.48 -0.36 11.00
N GLU A 45 -2.01 -0.12 12.22
CA GLU A 45 -1.37 1.14 12.57
C GLU A 45 -0.02 1.27 11.87
N VAL A 46 0.29 2.48 11.44
CA VAL A 46 1.61 2.82 10.90
C VAL A 46 2.49 3.26 12.06
N ASN A 47 3.47 2.44 12.42
CA ASN A 47 4.43 2.78 13.44
C ASN A 47 5.34 3.91 12.94
N ASP A 48 5.35 5.03 13.67
CA ASP A 48 6.10 6.24 13.34
C ASP A 48 6.67 6.83 14.64
N GLU A 49 7.97 6.73 14.82
CA GLU A 49 8.68 7.25 16.01
C GLU A 49 8.42 8.75 16.26
N ARG A 50 8.02 9.49 15.22
CA ARG A 50 7.68 10.91 15.38
C ARG A 50 6.44 11.11 16.23
N VAL A 51 5.47 10.18 16.18
CA VAL A 51 4.29 10.20 17.06
C VAL A 51 4.72 10.08 18.52
N ASP A 52 5.59 9.11 18.84
CA ASP A 52 6.04 8.86 20.23
C ASP A 52 6.82 10.07 20.76
N LYS A 53 7.67 10.68 19.92
CA LYS A 53 8.40 11.91 20.25
C LYS A 53 7.46 13.09 20.47
N LEU A 54 6.42 13.25 19.66
CA LEU A 54 5.39 14.29 19.83
C LEU A 54 4.61 14.08 21.14
N VAL A 55 4.19 12.82 21.39
CA VAL A 55 3.48 12.47 22.63
C VAL A 55 4.34 12.80 23.88
N SER A 56 5.62 12.50 23.84
CA SER A 56 6.55 12.80 24.94
C SER A 56 6.75 14.30 25.19
N LEU A 57 6.53 15.16 24.18
CA LEU A 57 6.65 16.62 24.29
C LEU A 57 5.34 17.31 24.71
N PHE A 58 4.22 16.84 24.16
CA PHE A 58 2.93 17.53 24.32
C PHE A 58 2.01 16.89 25.37
N HIS A 59 2.31 15.65 25.81
CA HIS A 59 1.52 14.90 26.79
C HIS A 59 0.00 14.93 26.50
N PRO A 60 -0.44 14.57 25.28
CA PRO A 60 -1.83 14.69 24.87
C PRO A 60 -2.73 13.71 25.66
N LYS A 61 -4.02 14.04 25.77
CA LYS A 61 -5.01 13.14 26.36
C LYS A 61 -5.29 11.91 25.47
N LYS A 62 -5.10 12.07 24.15
CA LYS A 62 -5.34 11.02 23.15
C LYS A 62 -4.27 11.03 22.09
N THR A 63 -3.87 9.82 21.66
CA THR A 63 -2.95 9.63 20.54
C THR A 63 -3.62 8.78 19.47
N VAL A 64 -3.52 9.20 18.21
CA VAL A 64 -4.07 8.45 17.07
C VAL A 64 -2.99 8.33 15.99
N LYS A 65 -2.54 7.12 15.75
CA LYS A 65 -1.57 6.81 14.68
C LYS A 65 -2.25 6.84 13.32
N ALA A 66 -1.47 6.99 12.25
CA ALA A 66 -1.95 6.74 10.90
C ALA A 66 -2.25 5.26 10.72
N THR A 67 -3.11 4.93 9.77
CA THR A 67 -3.46 3.53 9.47
C THR A 67 -3.33 3.22 8.00
N PHE A 68 -3.11 1.94 7.71
CA PHE A 68 -3.10 1.39 6.37
C PHE A 68 -4.07 0.20 6.28
N GLU A 69 -4.79 0.08 5.17
CA GLU A 69 -5.79 -0.97 4.98
C GLU A 69 -5.25 -2.05 4.06
N PHE A 70 -5.36 -3.31 4.51
CA PHE A 70 -5.14 -4.50 3.69
C PHE A 70 -6.47 -5.21 3.45
N THR A 71 -6.69 -5.68 2.22
CA THR A 71 -7.87 -6.46 1.87
C THR A 71 -7.45 -7.89 1.56
N ASP A 72 -8.02 -8.86 2.27
CA ASP A 72 -7.84 -10.28 1.91
C ASP A 72 -8.65 -10.58 0.64
N ILE A 73 -7.93 -11.02 -0.37
CA ILE A 73 -8.53 -11.41 -1.62
C ILE A 73 -8.42 -12.94 -1.72
N ALA A 74 -9.57 -13.60 -1.66
CA ALA A 74 -9.67 -15.05 -1.70
C ALA A 74 -8.73 -15.65 -2.77
N GLY A 75 -8.07 -16.76 -2.44
CA GLY A 75 -6.98 -17.31 -3.25
C GLY A 75 -7.35 -17.53 -4.71
N LEU A 76 -6.46 -17.13 -5.60
CA LEU A 76 -6.59 -17.35 -7.03
C LEU A 76 -6.40 -18.86 -7.32
N VAL A 77 -7.35 -19.43 -8.03
CA VAL A 77 -7.25 -20.76 -8.60
C VAL A 77 -6.92 -20.61 -10.09
N LYS A 78 -6.02 -21.43 -10.60
CA LYS A 78 -5.66 -21.47 -12.03
C LYS A 78 -6.91 -21.54 -12.90
N GLY A 79 -7.04 -20.63 -13.87
CA GLY A 79 -8.22 -20.53 -14.74
C GLY A 79 -9.28 -19.52 -14.27
N ALA A 80 -8.97 -18.69 -13.27
CA ALA A 80 -9.90 -17.69 -12.76
C ALA A 80 -10.30 -16.63 -13.80
N SER A 81 -9.41 -16.33 -14.75
CA SER A 81 -9.69 -15.43 -15.88
C SER A 81 -10.67 -15.99 -16.89
N LYS A 82 -10.83 -17.31 -16.95
CA LYS A 82 -11.76 -18.02 -17.86
C LYS A 82 -13.04 -18.49 -17.16
N GLY A 83 -13.11 -18.34 -15.83
CA GLY A 83 -14.16 -18.90 -15.00
C GLY A 83 -15.38 -18.04 -14.84
N GLU A 84 -16.55 -18.68 -14.75
CA GLU A 84 -17.79 -18.06 -14.29
C GLU A 84 -17.77 -17.96 -12.75
N GLY A 85 -18.18 -16.83 -12.18
CA GLY A 85 -18.46 -16.68 -10.75
C GLY A 85 -17.26 -16.21 -9.90
N LEU A 86 -16.62 -17.09 -9.14
CA LEU A 86 -15.60 -16.74 -8.13
C LEU A 86 -14.36 -16.03 -8.69
N GLY A 87 -13.91 -16.41 -9.91
CA GLY A 87 -12.78 -15.75 -10.56
C GLY A 87 -13.04 -14.28 -10.89
N ASN A 88 -14.21 -13.96 -11.38
CA ASN A 88 -14.59 -12.56 -11.68
C ASN A 88 -14.71 -11.72 -10.43
N GLN A 89 -15.20 -12.29 -9.31
CA GLN A 89 -15.26 -11.61 -8.02
C GLN A 89 -13.85 -11.31 -7.48
N PHE A 90 -12.93 -12.29 -7.57
CA PHE A 90 -11.54 -12.11 -7.21
C PHE A 90 -10.89 -10.94 -7.97
N LEU A 91 -10.98 -10.95 -9.31
CA LEU A 91 -10.44 -9.88 -10.14
C LEU A 91 -11.10 -8.53 -9.84
N GLY A 92 -12.41 -8.52 -9.53
CA GLY A 92 -13.14 -7.34 -9.11
C GLY A 92 -12.61 -6.73 -7.81
N ASN A 93 -12.27 -7.56 -6.83
CA ASN A 93 -11.69 -7.10 -5.56
C ASN A 93 -10.29 -6.49 -5.78
N ILE A 94 -9.42 -7.13 -6.58
CA ILE A 94 -8.11 -6.55 -6.92
C ILE A 94 -8.27 -5.19 -7.61
N ARG A 95 -9.27 -5.01 -8.47
CA ARG A 95 -9.50 -3.72 -9.16
C ARG A 95 -9.72 -2.56 -8.18
N GLN A 96 -10.30 -2.83 -7.01
CA GLN A 96 -10.57 -1.81 -6.00
C GLN A 96 -9.33 -1.40 -5.20
N CYS A 97 -8.31 -2.24 -5.15
CA CYS A 97 -7.06 -1.95 -4.44
C CYS A 97 -6.14 -1.01 -5.23
N ASP A 98 -5.29 -0.27 -4.51
CA ASP A 98 -4.31 0.64 -5.08
C ASP A 98 -2.96 -0.05 -5.37
N ALA A 99 -2.64 -1.10 -4.61
CA ALA A 99 -1.45 -1.93 -4.76
C ALA A 99 -1.78 -3.41 -4.56
N ILE A 100 -0.87 -4.28 -4.98
CA ILE A 100 -0.96 -5.73 -4.81
C ILE A 100 0.17 -6.20 -3.89
N CYS A 101 -0.18 -6.87 -2.78
CA CYS A 101 0.74 -7.63 -1.94
C CYS A 101 0.69 -9.10 -2.36
N HIS A 102 1.65 -9.51 -3.18
CA HIS A 102 1.70 -10.87 -3.72
C HIS A 102 2.46 -11.78 -2.75
N VAL A 103 1.73 -12.58 -1.98
CA VAL A 103 2.30 -13.55 -1.02
C VAL A 103 2.79 -14.78 -1.77
N VAL A 104 4.07 -15.09 -1.58
CA VAL A 104 4.78 -16.20 -2.22
C VAL A 104 5.35 -17.11 -1.15
N ARG A 105 5.09 -18.40 -1.24
CA ARG A 105 5.63 -19.39 -0.30
C ARG A 105 7.11 -19.64 -0.57
N CYS A 106 7.94 -19.41 0.44
CA CYS A 106 9.39 -19.57 0.40
C CYS A 106 9.89 -20.54 1.48
N PHE A 107 9.11 -21.52 1.84
CA PHE A 107 9.46 -22.55 2.83
C PHE A 107 8.88 -23.91 2.45
N GLU A 108 9.52 -24.97 2.90
CA GLU A 108 8.99 -26.33 2.80
C GLU A 108 8.31 -26.76 4.10
N ASN A 109 7.16 -27.41 3.98
CA ASN A 109 6.46 -28.03 5.09
C ASN A 109 5.64 -29.20 4.54
N SER A 110 5.92 -30.41 5.00
CA SER A 110 5.26 -31.65 4.56
C SER A 110 3.78 -31.75 4.98
N GLU A 111 3.38 -31.01 6.01
CA GLU A 111 2.00 -31.00 6.50
C GLU A 111 1.11 -30.03 5.71
N ILE A 112 1.71 -29.06 5.00
CA ILE A 112 1.00 -28.07 4.20
C ILE A 112 1.11 -28.43 2.72
N ILE A 113 0.04 -28.97 2.16
CA ILE A 113 0.00 -29.38 0.75
C ILE A 113 0.08 -28.14 -0.16
N HIS A 114 1.05 -28.16 -1.11
CA HIS A 114 1.11 -27.17 -2.18
C HIS A 114 0.19 -27.58 -3.34
N VAL A 115 -0.46 -26.62 -4.01
CA VAL A 115 -1.40 -26.88 -5.13
C VAL A 115 -0.75 -27.65 -6.28
N ASP A 116 0.56 -27.44 -6.53
CA ASP A 116 1.34 -28.16 -7.55
C ASP A 116 2.28 -29.23 -6.94
N ASN A 117 2.06 -29.65 -5.69
CA ASN A 117 2.81 -30.62 -4.91
C ASN A 117 4.30 -30.30 -4.66
N THR A 118 4.81 -29.21 -5.18
CA THR A 118 6.20 -28.73 -4.99
C THR A 118 6.21 -27.24 -4.80
N VAL A 119 7.12 -26.74 -3.95
CA VAL A 119 7.33 -25.31 -3.77
C VAL A 119 8.23 -24.79 -4.89
N ASP A 120 7.73 -23.84 -5.67
CA ASP A 120 8.49 -23.17 -6.74
C ASP A 120 8.01 -21.72 -6.84
N PRO A 121 8.71 -20.76 -6.19
CA PRO A 121 8.32 -19.35 -6.16
C PRO A 121 8.21 -18.73 -7.55
N ARG A 122 9.05 -19.13 -8.50
CA ARG A 122 9.02 -18.58 -9.87
C ARG A 122 7.72 -18.95 -10.58
N ARG A 123 7.41 -20.27 -10.61
CA ARG A 123 6.18 -20.79 -11.20
C ARG A 123 4.94 -20.18 -10.54
N ASP A 124 4.95 -20.04 -9.22
CA ASP A 124 3.82 -19.53 -8.45
C ASP A 124 3.55 -18.06 -8.78
N ILE A 125 4.60 -17.23 -8.89
CA ILE A 125 4.52 -15.84 -9.34
C ILE A 125 4.01 -15.75 -10.79
N GLU A 126 4.58 -16.55 -11.70
CA GLU A 126 4.19 -16.56 -13.10
C GLU A 126 2.71 -16.95 -13.26
N THR A 127 2.22 -17.93 -12.49
CA THR A 127 0.81 -18.36 -12.50
C THR A 127 -0.13 -17.21 -12.17
N ILE A 128 0.14 -16.45 -11.11
CA ILE A 128 -0.68 -15.29 -10.73
C ILE A 128 -0.58 -14.17 -11.78
N ASN A 129 0.64 -13.86 -12.23
CA ASN A 129 0.85 -12.81 -13.22
C ASN A 129 0.10 -13.11 -14.51
N LEU A 130 0.12 -14.35 -15.01
CA LEU A 130 -0.60 -14.75 -16.23
C LEU A 130 -2.11 -14.57 -16.10
N GLU A 131 -2.71 -14.94 -14.96
CA GLU A 131 -4.14 -14.75 -14.74
C GLU A 131 -4.55 -13.25 -14.77
N LEU A 132 -3.73 -12.39 -14.17
CA LEU A 132 -3.96 -10.94 -14.21
C LEU A 132 -3.76 -10.37 -15.62
N ILE A 133 -2.75 -10.84 -16.35
CA ILE A 133 -2.48 -10.46 -17.74
C ILE A 133 -3.65 -10.84 -18.66
N PHE A 134 -4.19 -12.05 -18.56
CA PHE A 134 -5.33 -12.47 -19.36
C PHE A 134 -6.58 -11.64 -19.09
N ALA A 135 -6.84 -11.30 -17.84
CA ALA A 135 -7.97 -10.41 -17.48
C ALA A 135 -7.81 -9.00 -18.05
N ASP A 136 -6.58 -8.47 -18.04
CA ASP A 136 -6.29 -7.17 -18.62
C ASP A 136 -6.34 -7.20 -20.15
N LEU A 137 -5.84 -8.27 -20.76
CA LEU A 137 -5.88 -8.45 -22.22
C LEU A 137 -7.32 -8.42 -22.73
N GLU A 138 -8.24 -9.10 -22.05
CA GLU A 138 -9.67 -9.06 -22.39
C GLU A 138 -10.22 -7.61 -22.31
N THR A 139 -9.87 -6.88 -21.26
CA THR A 139 -10.28 -5.48 -21.07
C THR A 139 -9.73 -4.58 -22.17
N VAL A 140 -8.44 -4.71 -22.49
CA VAL A 140 -7.73 -3.91 -23.50
C VAL A 140 -8.28 -4.21 -24.90
N VAL A 141 -8.47 -5.48 -25.26
CA VAL A 141 -9.03 -5.87 -26.58
C VAL A 141 -10.44 -5.31 -26.76
N LYS A 142 -11.31 -5.45 -25.75
CA LYS A 142 -12.66 -4.85 -25.77
C LYS A 142 -12.62 -3.33 -25.93
N ARG A 143 -11.65 -2.65 -25.36
CA ARG A 143 -11.53 -1.20 -25.46
C ARG A 143 -10.99 -0.79 -26.83
N ILE A 144 -9.97 -1.47 -27.35
CA ILE A 144 -9.42 -1.24 -28.70
C ILE A 144 -10.54 -1.34 -29.74
N SER A 145 -11.36 -2.38 -29.72
CA SER A 145 -12.44 -2.55 -30.70
C SER A 145 -13.45 -1.39 -30.71
N LYS A 146 -13.60 -0.64 -29.63
CA LYS A 146 -14.48 0.53 -29.53
C LYS A 146 -13.85 1.81 -30.08
N VAL A 147 -12.55 1.96 -30.00
CA VAL A 147 -11.86 3.19 -30.40
C VAL A 147 -11.21 3.11 -31.78
N GLU A 148 -10.92 1.90 -32.27
CA GLU A 148 -10.20 1.63 -33.51
C GLU A 148 -10.84 2.33 -34.73
N THR A 149 -12.15 2.19 -34.89
CA THR A 149 -12.91 2.83 -36.02
C THR A 149 -12.73 4.35 -35.98
N LYS A 150 -12.87 4.98 -34.80
CA LYS A 150 -12.70 6.43 -34.64
C LYS A 150 -11.24 6.85 -34.87
N ALA A 151 -10.27 6.09 -34.37
CA ALA A 151 -8.86 6.37 -34.55
C ALA A 151 -8.42 6.32 -36.01
N HIS A 152 -8.89 5.34 -36.78
CA HIS A 152 -8.49 5.13 -38.18
C HIS A 152 -9.34 5.89 -39.19
N THR A 153 -10.65 6.00 -38.96
CA THR A 153 -11.58 6.59 -39.94
C THR A 153 -11.74 8.09 -39.73
N THR A 154 -12.11 8.53 -38.52
CA THR A 154 -12.32 9.96 -38.22
C THR A 154 -11.05 10.68 -37.79
N LYS A 155 -10.00 9.94 -37.41
CA LYS A 155 -8.71 10.46 -36.93
C LYS A 155 -8.86 11.50 -35.82
N GLU A 156 -9.82 11.30 -34.94
CA GLU A 156 -9.99 12.11 -33.75
C GLU A 156 -8.72 11.98 -32.88
N LYS A 157 -8.10 13.11 -32.53
CA LYS A 157 -6.80 13.13 -31.83
C LYS A 157 -6.81 12.30 -30.54
N GLU A 158 -7.87 12.40 -29.76
CA GLU A 158 -8.01 11.64 -28.50
C GLU A 158 -8.16 10.15 -28.78
N ALA A 159 -8.96 9.75 -29.76
CA ALA A 159 -9.11 8.34 -30.15
C ALA A 159 -7.79 7.74 -30.68
N VAL A 160 -7.00 8.51 -31.44
CA VAL A 160 -5.68 8.09 -31.92
C VAL A 160 -4.72 7.92 -30.75
N LYS A 161 -4.69 8.87 -29.80
CA LYS A 161 -3.86 8.76 -28.57
C LYS A 161 -4.24 7.53 -27.78
N GLU A 162 -5.54 7.33 -27.54
CA GLU A 162 -6.07 6.20 -26.81
C GLU A 162 -5.71 4.86 -27.48
N PHE A 163 -5.91 4.76 -28.80
CA PHE A 163 -5.56 3.56 -29.56
C PHE A 163 -4.06 3.23 -29.46
N ASN A 164 -3.19 4.22 -29.54
CA ASN A 164 -1.76 4.04 -29.46
C ASN A 164 -1.33 3.51 -28.07
N VAL A 165 -1.86 4.09 -26.99
CA VAL A 165 -1.59 3.65 -25.61
C VAL A 165 -2.06 2.20 -25.41
N LEU A 166 -3.29 1.91 -25.81
CA LEU A 166 -3.84 0.55 -25.68
C LEU A 166 -3.05 -0.46 -26.53
N SER A 167 -2.56 -0.07 -27.71
CA SER A 167 -1.75 -0.93 -28.58
C SER A 167 -0.37 -1.24 -27.97
N LYS A 168 0.27 -0.25 -27.32
CA LYS A 168 1.51 -0.47 -26.55
C LYS A 168 1.28 -1.48 -25.42
N ILE A 169 0.22 -1.28 -24.62
CA ILE A 169 -0.15 -2.15 -23.51
C ILE A 169 -0.49 -3.55 -24.02
N LYS A 170 -1.32 -3.67 -25.07
CA LYS A 170 -1.67 -4.96 -25.67
C LYS A 170 -0.44 -5.74 -26.09
N LYS A 171 0.53 -5.08 -26.73
CA LYS A 171 1.78 -5.73 -27.16
C LYS A 171 2.57 -6.30 -25.98
N ALA A 172 2.60 -5.62 -24.84
CA ALA A 172 3.25 -6.15 -23.64
C ALA A 172 2.50 -7.37 -23.09
N LEU A 173 1.16 -7.26 -22.96
CA LEU A 173 0.32 -8.35 -22.46
C LEU A 173 0.37 -9.59 -23.37
N ASP A 174 0.39 -9.41 -24.69
CA ASP A 174 0.57 -10.52 -25.66
C ASP A 174 1.91 -11.23 -25.51
N ASN A 175 2.93 -10.57 -24.96
CA ASN A 175 4.23 -11.15 -24.65
C ASN A 175 4.36 -11.58 -23.17
N GLU A 176 3.24 -11.77 -22.48
CA GLU A 176 3.18 -12.19 -21.07
C GLU A 176 3.88 -11.21 -20.12
N LEU A 177 3.98 -9.93 -20.52
CA LEU A 177 4.53 -8.85 -19.68
C LEU A 177 3.42 -8.00 -19.09
N PRO A 178 3.52 -7.59 -17.83
CA PRO A 178 2.50 -6.76 -17.16
C PRO A 178 2.45 -5.35 -17.76
N ALA A 179 1.29 -4.71 -17.73
CA ALA A 179 1.09 -3.35 -18.25
C ALA A 179 2.04 -2.31 -17.61
N ARG A 180 2.46 -2.53 -16.34
CA ARG A 180 3.44 -1.67 -15.65
C ARG A 180 4.86 -1.68 -16.26
N SER A 181 5.18 -2.66 -17.12
CA SER A 181 6.47 -2.73 -17.82
C SER A 181 6.54 -1.83 -19.06
N VAL A 182 5.41 -1.24 -19.47
CA VAL A 182 5.34 -0.39 -20.67
C VAL A 182 5.80 1.02 -20.31
N GLU A 183 6.76 1.55 -21.07
CA GLU A 183 7.15 2.95 -20.95
C GLU A 183 6.04 3.86 -21.51
N LEU A 184 5.44 4.63 -20.60
CA LEU A 184 4.36 5.60 -20.89
C LEU A 184 4.79 6.97 -20.40
N ASP A 185 4.49 8.01 -21.17
CA ASP A 185 4.63 9.39 -20.67
C ASP A 185 3.53 9.71 -19.64
N GLU A 186 3.60 10.87 -18.98
CA GLU A 186 2.67 11.26 -17.92
C GLU A 186 1.21 11.26 -18.38
N ASP A 187 0.95 11.77 -19.57
CA ASP A 187 -0.39 11.83 -20.17
C ASP A 187 -0.90 10.44 -20.58
N GLU A 188 -0.02 9.60 -21.11
CA GLU A 188 -0.30 8.21 -21.47
C GLU A 188 -0.60 7.38 -20.21
N LEU A 189 0.18 7.59 -19.16
CA LEU A 189 -0.01 6.92 -17.87
C LEU A 189 -1.34 7.34 -17.20
N LEU A 190 -1.68 8.63 -17.27
CA LEU A 190 -2.96 9.11 -16.74
C LEU A 190 -4.14 8.44 -17.48
N LEU A 191 -4.02 8.32 -18.80
CA LEU A 191 -5.02 7.64 -19.63
C LEU A 191 -5.08 6.14 -19.29
N ALA A 192 -3.95 5.46 -19.20
CA ALA A 192 -3.87 4.03 -18.86
C ALA A 192 -4.48 3.73 -17.49
N LYS A 193 -4.28 4.60 -16.49
CA LYS A 193 -4.91 4.48 -15.16
C LYS A 193 -6.44 4.50 -15.23
N SER A 194 -7.04 5.19 -16.21
CA SER A 194 -8.50 5.23 -16.37
C SER A 194 -9.12 3.87 -16.73
N TYR A 195 -8.32 2.93 -17.24
CA TYR A 195 -8.79 1.58 -17.59
C TYR A 195 -8.80 0.63 -16.40
N ASN A 196 -8.23 1.05 -15.27
CA ASN A 196 -8.15 0.27 -14.03
C ASN A 196 -7.61 -1.16 -14.26
N LEU A 197 -6.49 -1.24 -15.01
CA LEU A 197 -5.82 -2.49 -15.31
C LEU A 197 -5.17 -3.06 -14.05
N LEU A 198 -5.27 -4.39 -13.88
CA LEU A 198 -4.72 -5.10 -12.73
C LEU A 198 -3.19 -5.10 -12.75
N THR A 199 -2.61 -5.35 -13.92
CA THR A 199 -1.16 -5.43 -14.10
C THR A 199 -0.48 -4.07 -14.20
N LEU A 200 -1.24 -2.96 -14.20
CA LEU A 200 -0.69 -1.61 -14.09
C LEU A 200 -0.46 -1.21 -12.63
N LYS A 201 -1.12 -1.90 -11.68
CA LYS A 201 -0.96 -1.63 -10.25
C LYS A 201 0.46 -1.96 -9.80
N PRO A 202 1.02 -1.16 -8.85
CA PRO A 202 2.28 -1.50 -8.23
C PRO A 202 2.17 -2.78 -7.40
N VAL A 203 3.25 -3.56 -7.33
CA VAL A 203 3.32 -4.86 -6.65
C VAL A 203 4.41 -4.86 -5.60
N ILE A 204 4.11 -5.45 -4.45
CA ILE A 204 5.07 -5.87 -3.43
C ILE A 204 5.05 -7.39 -3.40
N TYR A 205 6.19 -8.03 -3.59
CA TYR A 205 6.33 -9.45 -3.36
C TYR A 205 6.56 -9.69 -1.86
N VAL A 206 5.66 -10.43 -1.25
CA VAL A 206 5.73 -10.82 0.17
C VAL A 206 6.24 -12.25 0.22
N ALA A 207 7.55 -12.39 0.43
CA ALA A 207 8.21 -13.69 0.53
C ALA A 207 7.96 -14.29 1.92
N ASN A 208 7.02 -15.24 2.02
CA ASN A 208 6.71 -15.92 3.26
C ASN A 208 7.76 -17.02 3.50
N VAL A 209 8.72 -16.72 4.37
CA VAL A 209 9.85 -17.60 4.73
C VAL A 209 9.56 -18.44 5.97
N SER A 210 10.42 -19.44 6.25
CA SER A 210 10.38 -20.19 7.50
C SER A 210 10.83 -19.33 8.70
N GLU A 211 10.56 -19.79 9.90
CA GLU A 211 11.05 -19.17 11.14
C GLU A 211 12.59 -19.15 11.19
N GLU A 212 13.24 -20.21 10.71
CA GLU A 212 14.69 -20.33 10.64
C GLU A 212 15.32 -19.29 9.71
N ASP A 213 14.65 -18.96 8.60
CA ASP A 213 15.12 -18.02 7.61
C ASP A 213 14.72 -16.56 7.92
N TYR A 214 13.86 -16.32 8.92
CA TYR A 214 13.29 -14.99 9.19
C TYR A 214 14.33 -13.93 9.54
N ALA A 215 15.31 -14.28 10.36
CA ALA A 215 16.40 -13.37 10.74
C ALA A 215 17.42 -13.14 9.62
N SER A 216 17.58 -14.11 8.71
CA SER A 216 18.58 -14.06 7.65
C SER A 216 17.99 -14.55 6.32
N PRO A 217 16.97 -13.88 5.76
CA PRO A 217 16.24 -14.35 4.57
C PRO A 217 17.15 -14.47 3.33
N SER A 218 18.26 -13.76 3.30
CA SER A 218 19.24 -13.85 2.20
C SER A 218 19.91 -15.22 2.09
N SER A 219 19.85 -16.07 3.11
CA SER A 219 20.34 -17.46 3.05
C SER A 219 19.34 -18.42 2.40
N CYS A 220 18.06 -18.06 2.36
CA CYS A 220 17.00 -18.87 1.78
C CYS A 220 16.99 -18.78 0.24
N SER A 221 17.20 -19.90 -0.43
CA SER A 221 17.24 -19.98 -1.90
C SER A 221 15.91 -19.56 -2.55
N TYR A 222 14.79 -19.88 -1.93
CA TYR A 222 13.46 -19.47 -2.41
C TYR A 222 13.25 -17.96 -2.32
N TYR A 223 13.69 -17.34 -1.22
CA TYR A 223 13.67 -15.89 -1.10
C TYR A 223 14.53 -15.21 -2.17
N GLN A 224 15.72 -15.74 -2.45
CA GLN A 224 16.59 -15.19 -3.51
C GLN A 224 15.92 -15.21 -4.88
N ILE A 225 15.15 -16.25 -5.20
CA ILE A 225 14.36 -16.32 -6.45
C ILE A 225 13.33 -15.21 -6.51
N VAL A 226 12.56 -14.99 -5.43
CA VAL A 226 11.56 -13.92 -5.37
C VAL A 226 12.22 -12.55 -5.47
N LYS A 227 13.33 -12.35 -4.77
CA LYS A 227 14.09 -11.09 -4.79
C LYS A 227 14.63 -10.78 -6.19
N GLU A 228 15.18 -11.78 -6.90
CA GLU A 228 15.65 -11.63 -8.29
C GLU A 228 14.50 -11.19 -9.23
N ILE A 229 13.32 -11.79 -9.08
CA ILE A 229 12.15 -11.41 -9.88
C ILE A 229 11.73 -9.98 -9.57
N ALA A 230 11.64 -9.63 -8.29
CA ALA A 230 11.28 -8.28 -7.84
C ALA A 230 12.26 -7.23 -8.40
N ASP A 231 13.56 -7.47 -8.29
CA ASP A 231 14.59 -6.55 -8.80
C ASP A 231 14.49 -6.35 -10.32
N ARG A 232 14.24 -7.42 -11.07
CA ARG A 232 14.04 -7.35 -12.52
C ARG A 232 12.78 -6.55 -12.91
N GLU A 233 11.74 -6.61 -12.10
CA GLU A 233 10.48 -5.89 -12.31
C GLU A 233 10.47 -4.50 -11.67
N HIS A 234 11.57 -4.07 -11.04
CA HIS A 234 11.65 -2.86 -10.23
C HIS A 234 10.57 -2.80 -9.14
N ALA A 235 10.21 -3.96 -8.61
CA ALA A 235 9.24 -4.13 -7.53
C ALA A 235 9.95 -4.31 -6.17
N GLU A 236 9.22 -4.08 -5.10
CA GLU A 236 9.71 -4.32 -3.74
C GLU A 236 9.53 -5.79 -3.34
N CYS A 237 10.45 -6.31 -2.53
CA CYS A 237 10.36 -7.65 -1.94
C CYS A 237 10.54 -7.56 -0.41
N VAL A 238 9.53 -8.01 0.32
CA VAL A 238 9.52 -7.98 1.79
C VAL A 238 9.49 -9.43 2.32
N PRO A 239 10.52 -9.87 3.04
CA PRO A 239 10.49 -11.17 3.71
C PRO A 239 9.63 -11.08 4.98
N ILE A 240 8.72 -12.04 5.15
CA ILE A 240 7.82 -12.18 6.29
C ILE A 240 7.79 -13.65 6.70
N CYS A 241 7.68 -13.94 7.99
CA CYS A 241 7.23 -15.23 8.48
C CYS A 241 5.82 -15.08 9.03
N ALA A 242 4.82 -15.55 8.31
CA ALA A 242 3.42 -15.34 8.67
C ALA A 242 3.07 -15.92 10.06
N ASN A 243 3.68 -17.03 10.47
CA ASN A 243 3.49 -17.62 11.79
C ASN A 243 4.03 -16.69 12.91
N ILE A 244 5.26 -16.18 12.74
CA ILE A 244 5.84 -15.24 13.71
C ILE A 244 4.98 -13.97 13.80
N GLU A 245 4.48 -13.44 12.68
CA GLU A 245 3.60 -12.26 12.71
C GLU A 245 2.30 -12.53 13.47
N GLU A 246 1.71 -13.73 13.29
CA GLU A 246 0.49 -14.12 14.01
C GLU A 246 0.75 -14.29 15.50
N GLU A 247 1.87 -14.90 15.90
CA GLU A 247 2.28 -14.99 17.30
C GLU A 247 2.50 -13.61 17.92
N LEU A 248 3.29 -12.75 17.27
CA LEU A 248 3.58 -11.39 17.72
C LEU A 248 2.31 -10.54 17.86
N SER A 249 1.31 -10.75 17.00
CA SER A 249 0.06 -9.97 17.05
C SER A 249 -0.73 -10.17 18.35
N SER A 250 -0.52 -11.28 19.04
CA SER A 250 -1.19 -11.65 20.31
C SER A 250 -0.42 -11.20 21.56
N LEU A 251 0.83 -10.75 21.41
CA LEU A 251 1.71 -10.40 22.54
C LEU A 251 1.55 -8.93 22.96
N PRO A 252 1.71 -8.61 24.25
CA PRO A 252 1.90 -7.24 24.73
C PRO A 252 3.15 -6.61 24.08
N GLU A 253 3.16 -5.28 23.95
CA GLU A 253 4.22 -4.56 23.23
C GLU A 253 5.63 -4.84 23.76
N GLN A 254 5.79 -4.95 25.10
CA GLN A 254 7.08 -5.25 25.70
C GLN A 254 7.58 -6.65 25.36
N GLU A 255 6.68 -7.63 25.38
CA GLU A 255 7.02 -9.02 25.03
C GLU A 255 7.33 -9.16 23.54
N LYS A 256 6.66 -8.37 22.66
CA LYS A 256 7.02 -8.27 21.23
C LYS A 256 8.46 -7.81 21.03
N LEU A 257 8.87 -6.75 21.73
CA LEU A 257 10.24 -6.22 21.62
C LEU A 257 11.27 -7.25 22.06
N GLU A 258 11.05 -7.91 23.19
CA GLU A 258 11.95 -8.96 23.71
C GLU A 258 12.02 -10.15 22.73
N TYR A 259 10.88 -10.53 22.12
CA TYR A 259 10.83 -11.61 21.13
C TYR A 259 11.60 -11.24 19.85
N LEU A 260 11.38 -10.03 19.30
CA LEU A 260 12.12 -9.52 18.14
C LEU A 260 13.64 -9.46 18.41
N GLU A 261 14.05 -9.01 19.60
CA GLU A 261 15.43 -8.97 20.00
C GLU A 261 16.05 -10.39 20.07
N SER A 262 15.30 -11.37 20.58
CA SER A 262 15.71 -12.78 20.62
C SER A 262 15.92 -13.38 19.23
N LEU A 263 15.16 -12.92 18.24
CA LEU A 263 15.29 -13.30 16.83
C LEU A 263 16.39 -12.50 16.10
N GLY A 264 16.96 -11.47 16.73
CA GLY A 264 17.97 -10.60 16.12
C GLY A 264 17.41 -9.64 15.06
N VAL A 265 16.13 -9.31 15.11
CA VAL A 265 15.46 -8.37 14.19
C VAL A 265 14.95 -7.13 14.92
N SER A 266 14.97 -5.98 14.26
CA SER A 266 14.59 -4.69 14.85
C SER A 266 13.13 -4.28 14.63
N SER A 267 12.42 -4.94 13.72
CA SER A 267 11.02 -4.62 13.35
C SER A 267 10.30 -5.86 12.84
N THR A 268 8.98 -5.87 12.96
CA THR A 268 8.16 -6.95 12.43
C THR A 268 8.17 -6.94 10.89
N GLY A 269 7.85 -8.06 10.26
CA GLY A 269 7.65 -8.13 8.82
C GLY A 269 6.45 -7.31 8.37
N LEU A 270 5.41 -7.25 9.22
CA LEU A 270 4.23 -6.44 8.99
C LEU A 270 4.56 -4.94 8.99
N ASP A 271 5.36 -4.45 9.93
CA ASP A 271 5.83 -3.05 9.92
C ASP A 271 6.58 -2.73 8.61
N ARG A 272 7.50 -3.62 8.21
CA ARG A 272 8.22 -3.46 6.94
C ARG A 272 7.29 -3.44 5.74
N LEU A 273 6.24 -4.28 5.73
CA LEU A 273 5.24 -4.32 4.66
C LEU A 273 4.44 -3.01 4.61
N VAL A 274 4.00 -2.49 5.75
CA VAL A 274 3.28 -1.21 5.84
C VAL A 274 4.14 -0.06 5.33
N HIS A 275 5.37 0.08 5.80
CA HIS A 275 6.28 1.14 5.35
C HIS A 275 6.62 1.03 3.86
N THR A 276 6.80 -0.20 3.35
CA THR A 276 7.03 -0.44 1.92
C THR A 276 5.80 -0.06 1.10
N SER A 277 4.59 -0.37 1.58
CA SER A 277 3.33 0.03 0.94
C SER A 277 3.18 1.56 0.88
N TYR A 278 3.52 2.26 1.95
CA TYR A 278 3.56 3.72 2.00
C TYR A 278 4.48 4.30 0.93
N ARG A 279 5.71 3.84 0.87
CA ARG A 279 6.69 4.30 -0.11
C ARG A 279 6.22 4.02 -1.54
N LEU A 280 5.72 2.80 -1.81
CA LEU A 280 5.25 2.37 -3.12
C LEU A 280 4.07 3.21 -3.64
N LEU A 281 3.15 3.57 -2.74
CA LEU A 281 1.98 4.40 -3.05
C LEU A 281 2.26 5.90 -2.98
N ASN A 282 3.53 6.29 -2.74
CA ASN A 282 3.96 7.68 -2.60
C ASN A 282 3.18 8.42 -1.50
N LEU A 283 3.01 7.75 -0.34
CA LEU A 283 2.35 8.27 0.85
C LEU A 283 3.34 8.91 1.81
N SER A 284 2.87 9.84 2.58
CA SER A 284 3.58 10.52 3.66
C SER A 284 2.63 10.83 4.81
N THR A 285 3.19 11.33 5.90
CA THR A 285 2.45 11.63 7.13
C THR A 285 2.63 13.08 7.51
N PHE A 286 1.52 13.79 7.78
CA PHE A 286 1.53 15.04 8.51
C PHE A 286 0.81 14.87 9.85
N PHE A 287 1.02 15.80 10.77
CA PHE A 287 0.51 15.71 12.13
C PHE A 287 -0.37 16.89 12.49
N THR A 288 -1.40 16.63 13.29
CA THR A 288 -2.07 17.65 14.09
C THR A 288 -1.67 17.44 15.55
N VAL A 289 -1.24 18.51 16.21
CA VAL A 289 -0.65 18.45 17.53
C VAL A 289 -1.37 19.42 18.46
N GLY A 290 -1.82 18.93 19.61
CA GLY A 290 -2.48 19.70 20.64
C GLY A 290 -2.51 18.95 21.98
N GLU A 291 -2.93 19.67 23.05
CA GLU A 291 -3.07 19.09 24.40
C GLU A 291 -4.17 18.00 24.46
N ASP A 292 -5.20 18.10 23.64
CA ASP A 292 -6.28 17.12 23.60
C ASP A 292 -5.91 15.90 22.77
N GLU A 293 -5.29 16.09 21.61
CA GLU A 293 -4.95 15.01 20.69
C GLU A 293 -3.66 15.29 19.93
N VAL A 294 -2.81 14.26 19.81
CA VAL A 294 -1.76 14.14 18.79
C VAL A 294 -2.22 13.08 17.79
N ARG A 295 -2.29 13.48 16.51
CA ARG A 295 -2.76 12.57 15.46
C ARG A 295 -1.92 12.65 14.21
N ALA A 296 -1.60 11.47 13.68
CA ALA A 296 -0.94 11.29 12.40
C ALA A 296 -1.97 11.11 11.27
N TRP A 297 -1.75 11.78 10.14
CA TRP A 297 -2.63 11.78 8.99
C TRP A 297 -1.87 11.35 7.74
N THR A 298 -2.38 10.35 7.04
CA THR A 298 -1.82 9.90 5.76
C THR A 298 -2.25 10.84 4.64
N PHE A 299 -1.29 11.21 3.79
CA PHE A 299 -1.57 11.96 2.57
C PHE A 299 -0.68 11.46 1.41
N LYS A 300 -1.08 11.77 0.19
CA LYS A 300 -0.28 11.46 -1.00
C LYS A 300 0.66 12.63 -1.29
N ASN A 301 1.93 12.35 -1.51
CA ASN A 301 2.91 13.39 -1.86
C ASN A 301 2.45 14.22 -3.06
N GLY A 302 2.64 15.54 -2.96
CA GLY A 302 2.15 16.50 -3.95
C GLY A 302 0.76 17.08 -3.64
N MET A 303 0.08 16.64 -2.58
CA MET A 303 -1.16 17.27 -2.14
C MET A 303 -0.91 18.65 -1.53
N SER A 304 -1.80 19.59 -1.84
CA SER A 304 -1.79 20.92 -1.27
C SER A 304 -2.39 20.96 0.14
N ALA A 305 -2.12 22.03 0.91
CA ALA A 305 -2.64 22.17 2.27
C ALA A 305 -4.17 22.06 2.36
N PRO A 306 -5.01 22.62 1.46
CA PRO A 306 -6.45 22.36 1.47
C PRO A 306 -6.80 20.89 1.27
N GLN A 307 -6.13 20.18 0.35
CA GLN A 307 -6.37 18.77 0.11
C GLN A 307 -6.01 17.92 1.34
N CYS A 308 -4.89 18.21 1.99
CA CYS A 308 -4.52 17.56 3.24
C CYS A 308 -5.51 17.91 4.38
N ALA A 309 -6.00 19.14 4.45
CA ALA A 309 -7.08 19.52 5.38
C ALA A 309 -8.36 18.69 5.12
N GLY A 310 -8.63 18.38 3.86
CA GLY A 310 -9.74 17.53 3.43
C GLY A 310 -9.65 16.08 3.93
N THR A 311 -8.45 15.58 4.23
CA THR A 311 -8.29 14.25 4.85
C THR A 311 -8.78 14.24 6.30
N ILE A 312 -8.78 15.39 6.97
CA ILE A 312 -9.32 15.55 8.32
C ILE A 312 -10.85 15.64 8.27
N HIS A 313 -11.35 16.58 7.47
CA HIS A 313 -12.78 16.79 7.22
C HIS A 313 -13.01 17.59 5.94
N THR A 314 -14.06 17.26 5.19
CA THR A 314 -14.40 17.94 3.93
C THR A 314 -14.66 19.44 4.10
N ASP A 315 -15.16 19.87 5.25
CA ASP A 315 -15.38 21.29 5.54
C ASP A 315 -14.07 22.05 5.72
N PHE A 316 -13.00 21.39 6.20
CA PHE A 316 -11.68 22.01 6.32
C PHE A 316 -11.08 22.28 4.94
N GLU A 317 -11.32 21.43 3.95
CA GLU A 317 -10.91 21.68 2.57
C GLU A 317 -11.68 22.87 1.97
N LYS A 318 -13.02 22.84 2.07
CA LYS A 318 -13.89 23.86 1.49
C LYS A 318 -13.68 25.23 2.10
N GLY A 319 -13.59 25.27 3.44
CA GLY A 319 -13.44 26.50 4.21
C GLY A 319 -11.98 26.91 4.45
N PHE A 320 -10.98 26.26 3.84
CA PHE A 320 -9.57 26.48 4.09
C PHE A 320 -9.17 27.95 3.86
N ILE A 321 -8.58 28.57 4.88
CA ILE A 321 -8.03 29.92 4.83
C ILE A 321 -6.50 29.85 4.72
N ARG A 322 -5.85 29.24 5.72
CA ARG A 322 -4.40 29.06 5.83
C ARG A 322 -4.08 27.94 6.81
N ALA A 323 -2.84 27.49 6.81
CA ALA A 323 -2.30 26.59 7.83
C ALA A 323 -1.09 27.26 8.52
N GLU A 324 -0.99 27.11 9.85
CA GLU A 324 0.26 27.35 10.56
C GLU A 324 1.04 26.04 10.54
N VAL A 325 2.26 26.05 10.01
CA VAL A 325 3.03 24.86 9.72
C VAL A 325 4.43 24.97 10.31
N TYR A 326 4.86 23.91 10.98
CA TYR A 326 6.25 23.71 11.41
C TYR A 326 6.65 22.24 11.20
N SER A 327 7.94 21.95 11.12
CA SER A 327 8.39 20.56 10.92
C SER A 327 8.55 19.81 12.23
N CYS A 328 8.39 18.47 12.21
CA CYS A 328 8.75 17.61 13.35
C CYS A 328 10.21 17.81 13.79
N SER A 329 11.15 18.02 12.86
CA SER A 329 12.54 18.28 13.20
C SER A 329 12.71 19.58 14.01
N ASP A 330 12.02 20.65 13.62
CA ASP A 330 12.08 21.91 14.36
C ASP A 330 11.49 21.76 15.78
N ILE A 331 10.31 21.12 15.94
CA ILE A 331 9.72 20.97 17.28
C ILE A 331 10.56 20.03 18.17
N PHE A 332 11.23 19.05 17.61
CA PHE A 332 12.15 18.19 18.37
C PHE A 332 13.41 18.91 18.83
N GLU A 333 13.86 19.93 18.09
CA GLU A 333 14.98 20.80 18.47
C GLU A 333 14.56 21.83 19.52
N TYR A 334 13.50 22.61 19.24
CA TYR A 334 13.07 23.74 20.08
C TYR A 334 12.19 23.35 21.27
N LYS A 335 11.65 22.15 21.31
CA LYS A 335 10.88 21.52 22.40
C LYS A 335 9.50 22.14 22.69
N THR A 336 9.24 23.39 22.33
CA THR A 336 7.97 24.08 22.59
C THR A 336 7.54 24.94 21.40
N GLU A 337 6.24 25.08 21.18
CA GLU A 337 5.70 25.98 20.15
C GLU A 337 6.06 27.46 20.41
N LYS A 338 6.21 27.85 21.68
CA LYS A 338 6.65 29.20 22.04
C LYS A 338 8.04 29.47 21.49
N ALA A 339 9.00 28.57 21.72
CA ALA A 339 10.36 28.70 21.23
C ALA A 339 10.40 28.68 19.68
N LEU A 340 9.58 27.83 19.04
CA LEU A 340 9.44 27.84 17.57
C LEU A 340 8.95 29.19 17.04
N ARG A 341 7.98 29.79 17.71
CA ARG A 341 7.42 31.10 17.34
C ARG A 341 8.44 32.23 17.50
N GLU A 342 9.17 32.23 18.61
CA GLU A 342 10.28 33.18 18.86
C GLU A 342 11.42 33.00 17.85
N ALA A 343 11.70 31.79 17.41
CA ALA A 343 12.70 31.49 16.39
C ALA A 343 12.20 31.72 14.93
N GLY A 344 10.94 32.11 14.72
CA GLY A 344 10.35 32.31 13.39
C GLY A 344 10.17 31.01 12.57
N LYS A 345 10.10 29.86 13.24
CA LYS A 345 9.98 28.55 12.59
C LYS A 345 8.54 28.17 12.24
N ILE A 346 7.54 28.84 12.80
CA ILE A 346 6.14 28.65 12.45
C ILE A 346 5.82 29.49 11.21
N ARG A 347 5.51 28.81 10.12
CA ARG A 347 5.18 29.42 8.84
C ARG A 347 3.68 29.55 8.69
N SER A 348 3.20 30.60 8.04
CA SER A 348 1.80 30.75 7.63
C SER A 348 1.67 30.43 6.16
N GLU A 349 1.08 29.29 5.84
CA GLU A 349 1.02 28.74 4.49
C GLU A 349 -0.39 28.85 3.89
N GLY A 350 -0.45 29.21 2.61
CA GLY A 350 -1.69 29.40 1.87
C GLY A 350 -2.12 28.15 1.09
N LYS A 351 -3.11 28.34 0.21
CA LYS A 351 -3.75 27.24 -0.55
C LYS A 351 -2.83 26.49 -1.51
N THR A 352 -1.74 27.10 -1.95
CA THR A 352 -0.80 26.51 -2.92
C THR A 352 0.37 25.78 -2.25
N TYR A 353 0.44 25.79 -0.92
CA TYR A 353 1.49 25.09 -0.20
C TYR A 353 1.34 23.58 -0.41
N LEU A 354 2.40 22.93 -0.85
CA LEU A 354 2.49 21.48 -0.94
C LEU A 354 3.02 20.94 0.38
N VAL A 355 2.20 20.14 1.05
CA VAL A 355 2.53 19.55 2.36
C VAL A 355 3.71 18.60 2.24
N LYS A 356 4.58 18.64 3.23
CA LYS A 356 5.77 17.79 3.30
C LYS A 356 5.62 16.73 4.38
N ASP A 357 6.30 15.60 4.20
CA ASP A 357 6.39 14.58 5.23
C ASP A 357 6.97 15.15 6.53
N GLY A 358 6.29 14.90 7.64
CA GLY A 358 6.68 15.43 8.96
C GLY A 358 6.23 16.86 9.25
N ASP A 359 5.38 17.48 8.43
CA ASP A 359 4.77 18.76 8.78
C ASP A 359 3.77 18.58 9.94
N CYS A 360 3.86 19.47 10.95
CA CYS A 360 2.83 19.66 11.97
C CYS A 360 1.97 20.84 11.53
N MET A 361 0.65 20.66 11.43
CA MET A 361 -0.25 21.62 10.82
C MET A 361 -1.40 22.01 11.75
N LEU A 362 -1.59 23.32 11.94
CA LEU A 362 -2.79 23.85 12.56
C LEU A 362 -3.62 24.58 11.48
N ILE A 363 -4.76 23.99 11.13
CA ILE A 363 -5.60 24.46 10.03
C ILE A 363 -6.55 25.55 10.52
N ARG A 364 -6.56 26.69 9.82
CA ARG A 364 -7.51 27.79 10.00
C ARG A 364 -8.50 27.77 8.86
N PHE A 365 -9.76 27.60 9.20
CA PHE A 365 -10.86 27.49 8.23
C PHE A 365 -12.07 28.30 8.69
N ASN A 366 -12.95 28.57 7.75
CA ASN A 366 -14.26 29.20 8.01
C ASN A 366 -15.34 28.39 7.26
N VAL A 367 -16.40 28.03 7.97
CA VAL A 367 -17.53 27.26 7.42
C VAL A 367 -18.69 28.21 7.15
#